data_a9241b1da0aa2fd2521875a307aa7ed0
#
_entry.id   a9241b1da0aa2fd2521875a307aa7ed0
#
_cell.length_a   1.000
_cell.length_b   1.000
_cell.length_c   1.000
_cell.angle_alpha   90.00
_cell.angle_beta   90.00
_cell.angle_gamma   90.00
#
_symmetry.space_group_name_H-M   'P 1'
#
loop_
_entity.id
_entity.type
_entity.pdbx_description
1 polymer ?
#
loop_
_entity_poly.entity_id
_entity_poly.type
_entity_poly.pdbx_seq_one_letter_code
_entity_poly.pdbx_strand_id
1 'polypeptide(L)'
;MVMEDAAREQAAAQAPRAPKANTRTARPRATAAVGSTGNAPQIAAPQQAAKPMQPRRNPPRPRANSARPAERPQTGMRRRIVAPIALEEKPCISQTLQWVGKKPPTMRSRASEHPSRATLRMIPLGGMCEIGKNMTAYEYGNDIIIVDCGQIFPDETMPGVDAVIPDFTYVLQNRDRVRGIFITHGHEDHIGGLPYLMREFRAPIYGGRMTIELLKYKLDDRVPGLTKSCELHVVEAGETIRSGCFSVEFIHVNHSIADAFMFAIRTPIGTIMHSGDFKIDYTPINGAIMDLQRIAQIGREGVLLFVCESTNIEVPGFSKSERHVGESMADMFKDAKGRIFVATFSSNVSRLQQIFTAAERHGRKVALVGRSMLNVFNAANNLGYIQKKPDTLIEISQVDNYPPEQVVIISTGSQGEPMSALTRIAFSNHREIEIQPGDTVIISATPIPGNEKPI
;
A
#
# COMPACT_ATOMS: atom_id res chain seq x y z
N MET A 1 -33.45 -34.29 32.15
CA MET A 1 -32.98 -35.34 33.02
C MET A 1 -31.49 -35.06 33.19
N VAL A 2 -31.21 -34.21 34.18
CA VAL A 2 -30.60 -34.58 35.47
C VAL A 2 -29.10 -34.80 35.27
N MET A 3 -28.21 -34.03 35.75
CA MET A 3 -27.81 -33.34 36.98
C MET A 3 -26.32 -33.22 36.93
N GLU A 4 -25.77 -32.02 37.18
CA GLU A 4 -25.20 -31.61 38.49
C GLU A 4 -23.92 -32.37 38.84
N ASP A 5 -22.94 -31.85 39.40
CA ASP A 5 -22.48 -30.60 40.06
C ASP A 5 -21.13 -30.89 40.71
N ALA A 6 -20.51 -29.88 41.21
CA ALA A 6 -19.48 -29.87 42.28
C ALA A 6 -18.01 -30.15 41.87
N ALA A 7 -17.00 -29.52 42.36
CA ALA A 7 -16.83 -28.52 43.42
C ALA A 7 -15.46 -27.83 43.22
N ARG A 8 -15.39 -26.58 43.44
CA ARG A 8 -14.57 -25.76 44.33
C ARG A 8 -13.66 -26.52 45.33
N GLU A 9 -12.38 -26.14 45.35
CA GLU A 9 -11.73 -25.53 46.51
C GLU A 9 -10.18 -25.47 46.37
N GLN A 10 -9.65 -24.30 46.50
CA GLN A 10 -8.56 -23.81 47.36
C GLN A 10 -7.19 -24.49 47.31
N ALA A 11 -6.17 -23.68 46.98
CA ALA A 11 -5.17 -23.33 47.96
C ALA A 11 -4.25 -22.20 47.42
N ALA A 12 -4.22 -21.15 48.20
CA ALA A 12 -3.28 -20.04 48.11
C ALA A 12 -1.93 -20.41 48.72
N ALA A 13 -0.95 -19.55 48.42
CA ALA A 13 0.32 -19.27 49.13
C ALA A 13 1.59 -19.88 48.52
N GLN A 14 2.47 -19.07 48.02
CA GLN A 14 3.66 -18.51 48.65
C GLN A 14 4.67 -18.04 47.58
N ALA A 15 4.88 -16.75 47.55
CA ALA A 15 6.05 -16.12 46.95
C ALA A 15 7.24 -16.21 47.94
N PRO A 16 8.47 -16.25 47.48
CA PRO A 16 9.58 -15.72 48.26
C PRO A 16 10.22 -14.46 47.67
N ARG A 17 10.58 -13.59 48.58
CA ARG A 17 11.13 -12.24 48.50
C ARG A 17 12.52 -12.21 47.89
N ALA A 18 12.80 -11.08 47.23
CA ALA A 18 14.14 -10.59 46.87
C ALA A 18 15.02 -10.26 48.09
N PRO A 19 16.34 -10.28 47.97
CA PRO A 19 17.22 -9.54 48.86
C PRO A 19 17.77 -8.26 48.20
N LYS A 20 17.91 -7.27 49.09
CA LYS A 20 18.29 -5.87 48.89
C LYS A 20 19.77 -5.67 48.56
N ALA A 21 19.97 -4.53 47.95
CA ALA A 21 21.21 -3.81 47.63
C ALA A 21 22.30 -3.81 48.75
N ASN A 22 23.55 -3.69 48.28
CA ASN A 22 24.49 -2.85 48.98
C ASN A 22 25.47 -2.16 48.02
N THR A 23 25.59 -0.88 48.26
CA THR A 23 26.42 0.17 47.72
C THR A 23 27.90 0.00 48.00
N ARG A 24 28.80 0.46 47.09
CA ARG A 24 29.91 1.41 47.34
C ARG A 24 30.81 1.52 46.11
N THR A 25 30.77 2.65 45.47
CA THR A 25 31.81 3.70 45.33
C THR A 25 33.26 3.24 45.08
N ALA A 26 33.83 3.66 43.94
CA ALA A 26 35.02 4.50 43.84
C ALA A 26 35.45 4.75 42.39
N ARG A 27 35.47 5.98 41.97
CA ARG A 27 36.40 6.49 40.94
C ARG A 27 37.79 6.66 41.56
N PRO A 28 38.89 6.59 40.82
CA PRO A 28 39.65 7.80 40.66
C PRO A 28 40.17 8.15 39.28
N ARG A 29 40.54 9.38 39.23
CA ARG A 29 41.04 10.31 38.22
C ARG A 29 42.32 9.89 37.50
N ALA A 30 42.44 10.55 36.38
CA ALA A 30 43.53 10.83 35.47
C ALA A 30 44.91 11.11 36.08
N THR A 31 45.96 10.77 35.32
CA THR A 31 47.14 11.61 35.15
C THR A 31 47.74 11.46 33.76
N ALA A 32 48.20 12.59 33.24
CA ALA A 32 48.88 12.80 31.98
C ALA A 32 50.41 12.61 32.12
N ALA A 33 51.12 12.31 31.01
CA ALA A 33 52.48 12.77 30.64
C ALA A 33 52.85 12.11 29.28
N VAL A 34 53.01 12.85 28.18
CA VAL A 34 54.16 13.62 27.67
C VAL A 34 55.35 12.76 27.23
N GLY A 35 55.75 12.95 25.94
CA GLY A 35 57.05 12.67 25.37
C GLY A 35 56.97 11.72 24.17
N SER A 36 57.29 12.04 23.02
CA SER A 36 58.17 12.88 22.19
C SER A 36 58.75 12.04 21.06
N THR A 37 58.76 12.62 19.88
CA THR A 37 59.72 12.55 18.77
C THR A 37 59.83 11.27 17.92
N GLY A 38 59.80 11.52 16.62
CA GLY A 38 60.56 10.74 15.67
C GLY A 38 60.00 10.65 14.25
N ASN A 39 60.38 11.60 13.43
CA ASN A 39 60.73 11.51 11.99
C ASN A 39 59.80 10.87 10.97
N ALA A 40 59.37 11.71 10.04
CA ALA A 40 59.05 11.38 8.68
C ALA A 40 60.32 11.11 7.85
N PRO A 41 60.23 10.43 6.72
CA PRO A 41 60.87 10.93 5.53
C PRO A 41 59.92 11.15 4.35
N GLN A 42 60.08 12.31 3.77
CA GLN A 42 59.64 12.70 2.43
C GLN A 42 60.33 11.80 1.37
N ILE A 43 59.59 11.36 0.37
CA ILE A 43 60.15 11.06 -0.94
C ILE A 43 59.18 11.54 -2.02
N ALA A 44 59.70 12.47 -2.80
CA ALA A 44 59.48 13.04 -4.09
C ALA A 44 58.45 12.43 -5.06
N ALA A 45 57.72 13.33 -5.68
CA ALA A 45 57.03 13.13 -6.97
C ALA A 45 58.06 13.10 -8.14
N PRO A 46 57.68 12.49 -9.28
CA PRO A 46 57.86 13.24 -10.50
C PRO A 46 56.57 13.26 -11.37
N GLN A 47 56.37 14.47 -11.91
CA GLN A 47 55.51 14.79 -13.01
C GLN A 47 55.89 14.03 -14.29
N GLN A 48 54.86 13.53 -15.01
CA GLN A 48 54.90 13.66 -16.49
C GLN A 48 53.48 13.54 -17.06
N ALA A 49 53.14 14.54 -17.84
CA ALA A 49 51.90 14.69 -18.58
C ALA A 49 51.82 13.70 -19.75
N ALA A 50 50.70 13.03 -19.96
CA ALA A 50 50.39 12.35 -21.21
C ALA A 50 49.23 13.07 -21.94
N LYS A 51 49.46 13.34 -23.20
CA LYS A 51 48.60 14.02 -24.17
C LYS A 51 47.33 13.22 -24.48
N PRO A 52 46.22 13.88 -24.90
CA PRO A 52 44.99 13.22 -25.29
C PRO A 52 45.10 12.48 -26.63
N MET A 53 44.66 11.25 -26.68
CA MET A 53 44.51 10.42 -27.88
C MET A 53 43.25 10.84 -28.66
N GLN A 54 43.42 11.11 -29.96
CA GLN A 54 42.35 11.31 -30.93
C GLN A 54 41.61 10.01 -31.26
N PRO A 55 40.32 10.02 -31.63
CA PRO A 55 39.57 8.82 -31.98
C PRO A 55 39.96 8.29 -33.37
N ARG A 56 40.20 6.99 -33.43
CA ARG A 56 40.48 6.23 -34.66
C ARG A 56 39.21 6.13 -35.52
N ARG A 57 39.32 6.54 -36.78
CA ARG A 57 38.31 6.33 -37.83
C ARG A 57 38.26 4.86 -38.23
N ASN A 58 37.07 4.28 -38.27
CA ASN A 58 36.81 2.96 -38.85
C ASN A 58 36.86 2.99 -40.40
N PRO A 59 37.34 1.94 -41.06
CA PRO A 59 37.33 1.83 -42.52
C PRO A 59 35.95 1.48 -43.08
N PRO A 60 35.66 1.81 -44.35
CA PRO A 60 34.35 1.61 -44.97
C PRO A 60 34.08 0.15 -45.31
N ARG A 61 32.85 -0.30 -45.10
CA ARG A 61 32.32 -1.61 -45.53
C ARG A 61 32.15 -1.65 -47.05
N PRO A 62 32.40 -2.85 -47.68
CA PRO A 62 32.19 -3.02 -49.14
C PRO A 62 30.69 -3.09 -49.47
N ARG A 63 30.32 -2.51 -50.61
CA ARG A 63 29.01 -2.59 -51.24
C ARG A 63 28.77 -4.01 -51.74
N ALA A 64 27.67 -4.64 -51.30
CA ALA A 64 27.18 -5.86 -51.91
C ALA A 64 26.21 -5.56 -53.06
N ASN A 65 26.41 -6.25 -54.15
CA ASN A 65 25.67 -6.18 -55.42
C ASN A 65 24.22 -6.63 -55.26
N SER A 66 23.36 -5.94 -56.00
CA SER A 66 21.96 -6.25 -56.22
C SER A 66 21.77 -7.58 -57.00
N ALA A 67 21.06 -8.53 -56.39
CA ALA A 67 20.42 -9.61 -57.15
C ALA A 67 18.90 -9.54 -56.90
N ARG A 68 18.14 -9.46 -57.95
CA ARG A 68 16.66 -9.50 -57.96
C ARG A 68 16.18 -10.83 -57.41
N PRO A 69 15.18 -10.92 -56.50
CA PRO A 69 14.47 -12.17 -56.23
C PRO A 69 13.24 -12.33 -57.14
N ALA A 70 13.05 -13.57 -57.51
CA ALA A 70 11.94 -14.09 -58.33
C ALA A 70 10.57 -13.91 -57.67
N GLU A 71 9.56 -13.68 -58.50
CA GLU A 71 8.14 -13.60 -58.18
C GLU A 71 7.62 -14.89 -57.56
N ARG A 72 6.93 -14.80 -56.41
CA ARG A 72 6.04 -15.83 -55.88
C ARG A 72 4.60 -15.35 -56.00
N PRO A 73 3.64 -16.29 -56.28
CA PRO A 73 2.26 -15.93 -56.58
C PRO A 73 1.49 -15.43 -55.34
N GLN A 74 0.72 -14.36 -55.57
CA GLN A 74 -0.19 -13.76 -54.61
C GLN A 74 -1.44 -14.66 -54.46
N THR A 75 -1.63 -15.23 -53.26
CA THR A 75 -2.94 -15.64 -52.80
C THR A 75 -3.55 -14.52 -51.97
N GLY A 76 -4.60 -13.91 -52.50
CA GLY A 76 -5.25 -12.77 -51.94
C GLY A 76 -6.02 -13.06 -50.65
N MET A 77 -5.56 -12.44 -49.54
CA MET A 77 -6.41 -12.12 -48.39
C MET A 77 -6.47 -10.60 -48.26
N ARG A 78 -7.59 -10.05 -48.73
CA ARG A 78 -7.88 -8.62 -48.53
C ARG A 78 -8.03 -8.36 -47.04
N ARG A 79 -6.99 -7.77 -46.43
CA ARG A 79 -7.14 -7.08 -45.12
C ARG A 79 -7.99 -5.84 -45.36
N ARG A 80 -9.21 -5.83 -44.80
CA ARG A 80 -9.98 -4.60 -44.63
C ARG A 80 -9.18 -3.70 -43.68
N ILE A 81 -8.61 -2.65 -44.21
CA ILE A 81 -8.14 -1.51 -43.39
C ILE A 81 -9.42 -0.80 -42.94
N VAL A 82 -9.76 -0.94 -41.67
CA VAL A 82 -10.77 -0.10 -41.01
C VAL A 82 -10.07 1.24 -40.76
N ALA A 83 -10.57 2.29 -41.40
CA ALA A 83 -10.11 3.66 -41.15
C ALA A 83 -10.31 3.98 -39.65
N PRO A 84 -9.40 4.78 -39.02
CA PRO A 84 -9.60 5.24 -37.65
C PRO A 84 -10.92 6.00 -37.58
N ILE A 85 -11.81 5.58 -36.70
CA ILE A 85 -13.01 6.33 -36.35
C ILE A 85 -12.50 7.62 -35.70
N ALA A 86 -12.73 8.75 -36.36
CA ALA A 86 -12.53 10.05 -35.73
C ALA A 86 -13.44 10.11 -34.48
N LEU A 87 -12.83 10.14 -33.31
CA LEU A 87 -13.53 10.44 -32.07
C LEU A 87 -13.94 11.92 -32.15
N GLU A 88 -15.19 12.17 -32.54
CA GLU A 88 -15.78 13.48 -32.31
C GLU A 88 -15.77 13.72 -30.78
N GLU A 89 -15.10 14.75 -30.34
CA GLU A 89 -15.21 15.28 -28.99
C GLU A 89 -16.65 15.65 -28.69
N LYS A 90 -17.39 14.73 -28.07
CA LYS A 90 -18.69 15.05 -27.52
C LYS A 90 -18.49 15.73 -26.18
N PRO A 91 -19.10 16.90 -25.97
CA PRO A 91 -18.98 17.59 -24.69
C PRO A 91 -19.52 16.69 -23.58
N CYS A 92 -18.74 16.62 -22.50
CA CYS A 92 -19.03 15.88 -21.30
C CYS A 92 -20.42 16.26 -20.75
N ILE A 93 -21.32 15.29 -20.81
CA ILE A 93 -22.52 15.06 -20.00
C ILE A 93 -23.47 16.27 -19.79
N SER A 94 -24.40 16.44 -20.69
CA SER A 94 -25.76 16.89 -20.36
C SER A 94 -26.80 16.02 -21.07
N GLN A 95 -26.80 14.72 -20.81
CA GLN A 95 -27.92 13.87 -21.17
C GLN A 95 -28.47 13.23 -19.90
N THR A 96 -29.67 13.61 -19.58
CA THR A 96 -30.58 13.08 -18.58
C THR A 96 -30.48 11.54 -18.60
N LEU A 97 -29.88 10.96 -17.56
CA LEU A 97 -29.96 9.53 -17.28
C LEU A 97 -31.43 9.17 -17.18
N GLN A 98 -32.00 8.54 -18.21
CA GLN A 98 -33.31 7.93 -18.12
C GLN A 98 -33.20 6.71 -17.20
N TRP A 99 -33.88 6.80 -16.08
CA TRP A 99 -34.02 5.73 -15.09
C TRP A 99 -34.68 4.50 -15.73
N VAL A 100 -33.94 3.41 -15.84
CA VAL A 100 -34.44 2.11 -16.29
C VAL A 100 -34.64 1.21 -15.06
N GLY A 101 -35.73 1.43 -14.34
CA GLY A 101 -36.09 0.61 -13.16
C GLY A 101 -37.39 1.10 -12.52
N LYS A 102 -38.01 0.27 -11.69
CA LYS A 102 -39.18 0.67 -10.91
C LYS A 102 -38.76 1.75 -9.93
N LYS A 103 -39.49 2.90 -9.90
CA LYS A 103 -39.26 3.92 -8.87
C LYS A 103 -39.21 3.27 -7.49
N PRO A 104 -38.20 3.60 -6.65
CA PRO A 104 -38.18 3.11 -5.28
C PRO A 104 -39.50 3.46 -4.57
N PRO A 105 -39.98 2.59 -3.67
CA PRO A 105 -41.19 2.87 -2.92
C PRO A 105 -41.00 4.19 -2.14
N THR A 106 -41.88 5.13 -2.33
CA THR A 106 -41.88 6.40 -1.59
C THR A 106 -42.06 6.09 -0.11
N MET A 107 -40.97 6.19 0.65
CA MET A 107 -41.05 6.20 2.11
C MET A 107 -41.89 7.43 2.50
N ARG A 108 -43.14 7.19 2.91
CA ARG A 108 -43.93 8.19 3.60
C ARG A 108 -43.31 8.46 4.96
N SER A 109 -42.37 9.39 5.02
CA SER A 109 -41.96 9.99 6.28
C SER A 109 -43.15 10.82 6.81
N ARG A 110 -43.51 10.60 8.06
CA ARG A 110 -44.35 11.58 8.79
C ARG A 110 -43.56 12.89 8.79
N ALA A 111 -43.98 13.80 7.97
CA ALA A 111 -43.44 15.15 7.87
C ALA A 111 -43.68 15.89 9.19
N SER A 112 -42.65 16.18 9.90
CA SER A 112 -42.55 17.32 10.79
C SER A 112 -42.20 18.54 9.95
N GLU A 113 -42.85 19.63 10.20
CA GLU A 113 -42.92 20.88 9.49
C GLU A 113 -41.53 21.44 9.06
N HIS A 114 -41.45 21.85 7.80
CA HIS A 114 -40.37 22.43 7.05
C HIS A 114 -39.18 21.49 6.72
N PRO A 115 -39.19 20.86 5.52
CA PRO A 115 -37.95 20.26 5.03
C PRO A 115 -36.98 21.42 4.74
N SER A 116 -35.95 21.55 5.53
CA SER A 116 -34.80 22.37 5.17
C SER A 116 -34.37 21.93 3.76
N ARG A 117 -34.19 22.88 2.84
CA ARG A 117 -33.63 22.62 1.50
C ARG A 117 -32.14 22.26 1.58
N ALA A 118 -31.75 21.35 2.49
CA ALA A 118 -30.39 20.92 2.62
C ALA A 118 -30.02 20.11 1.39
N THR A 119 -28.99 20.54 0.70
CA THR A 119 -28.45 19.90 -0.48
C THR A 119 -27.36 18.95 -0.04
N LEU A 120 -27.39 17.68 -0.53
CA LEU A 120 -26.27 16.77 -0.42
C LEU A 120 -25.21 17.20 -1.44
N ARG A 121 -23.98 17.39 -0.98
CA ARG A 121 -22.82 17.72 -1.82
C ARG A 121 -21.77 16.64 -1.68
N MET A 122 -21.21 16.21 -2.79
CA MET A 122 -19.99 15.45 -2.89
C MET A 122 -18.90 16.41 -3.37
N ILE A 123 -17.81 16.53 -2.63
CA ILE A 123 -16.75 17.49 -2.87
C ILE A 123 -15.43 16.71 -2.94
N PRO A 124 -14.97 16.36 -4.15
CA PRO A 124 -13.65 15.76 -4.31
C PRO A 124 -12.56 16.78 -3.96
N LEU A 125 -11.69 16.42 -3.06
CA LEU A 125 -10.50 17.21 -2.67
C LEU A 125 -9.22 16.63 -3.27
N GLY A 126 -9.30 15.39 -3.77
CA GLY A 126 -8.25 14.67 -4.49
C GLY A 126 -8.79 13.35 -5.03
N GLY A 127 -8.04 12.68 -5.91
CA GLY A 127 -8.36 11.36 -6.45
C GLY A 127 -9.30 11.36 -7.68
N MET A 128 -9.85 12.50 -8.08
CA MET A 128 -10.69 12.56 -9.28
C MET A 128 -9.86 12.89 -10.52
N CYS A 129 -9.97 12.05 -11.56
CA CYS A 129 -9.17 12.12 -12.79
C CYS A 129 -7.65 12.00 -12.56
N GLU A 130 -7.25 11.41 -11.45
CA GLU A 130 -5.84 11.15 -11.10
C GLU A 130 -5.75 9.87 -10.28
N ILE A 131 -4.55 9.29 -10.16
CA ILE A 131 -4.27 8.15 -9.28
C ILE A 131 -3.61 8.68 -8.02
N GLY A 132 -4.19 8.34 -6.87
CA GLY A 132 -3.68 8.71 -5.55
C GLY A 132 -4.28 9.99 -4.97
N LYS A 133 -3.79 10.43 -3.82
CA LYS A 133 -4.28 11.59 -3.03
C LYS A 133 -5.80 11.57 -2.81
N ASN A 134 -6.37 10.35 -2.65
CA ASN A 134 -7.81 10.15 -2.51
C ASN A 134 -8.35 10.91 -1.29
N MET A 135 -9.30 11.79 -1.51
CA MET A 135 -9.99 12.51 -0.45
C MET A 135 -11.31 13.06 -0.96
N THR A 136 -12.41 12.68 -0.33
CA THR A 136 -13.76 13.15 -0.69
C THR A 136 -14.51 13.61 0.54
N ALA A 137 -15.08 14.80 0.51
CA ALA A 137 -15.99 15.29 1.54
C ALA A 137 -17.45 15.12 1.10
N TYR A 138 -18.29 14.60 2.00
CA TYR A 138 -19.74 14.56 1.85
C TYR A 138 -20.37 15.52 2.83
N GLU A 139 -21.15 16.46 2.32
CA GLU A 139 -21.80 17.51 3.10
C GLU A 139 -23.32 17.42 2.97
N TYR A 140 -24.01 17.46 4.10
CA TYR A 140 -25.45 17.61 4.15
C TYR A 140 -25.87 18.47 5.35
N GLY A 141 -26.55 19.57 5.11
CA GLY A 141 -26.94 20.52 6.16
C GLY A 141 -25.72 21.12 6.86
N ASN A 142 -25.57 20.86 8.15
CA ASN A 142 -24.45 21.36 8.95
C ASN A 142 -23.40 20.28 9.25
N ASP A 143 -23.49 19.10 8.63
CA ASP A 143 -22.59 18.00 8.89
C ASP A 143 -21.77 17.66 7.65
N ILE A 144 -20.50 17.36 7.88
CA ILE A 144 -19.54 16.92 6.88
C ILE A 144 -18.86 15.65 7.38
N ILE A 145 -18.73 14.65 6.52
CA ILE A 145 -17.83 13.53 6.73
C ILE A 145 -16.77 13.51 5.62
N ILE A 146 -15.61 12.96 5.92
CA ILE A 146 -14.49 12.83 4.98
C ILE A 146 -14.28 11.35 4.75
N VAL A 147 -14.09 10.94 3.49
CA VAL A 147 -13.66 9.61 3.10
C VAL A 147 -12.26 9.73 2.55
N ASP A 148 -11.32 9.02 3.19
CA ASP A 148 -9.90 8.97 2.93
C ASP A 148 -9.19 10.34 3.05
N CYS A 149 -7.86 10.30 3.10
CA CYS A 149 -6.97 11.46 3.04
C CYS A 149 -5.58 10.98 2.65
N GLY A 150 -5.40 10.76 1.36
CA GLY A 150 -4.23 10.13 0.78
C GLY A 150 -3.12 11.09 0.38
N GLN A 151 -2.06 10.52 -0.20
CA GLN A 151 -0.97 11.25 -0.84
C GLN A 151 -0.61 10.63 -2.19
N ILE A 152 0.15 11.37 -2.98
CA ILE A 152 0.89 10.86 -4.15
C ILE A 152 2.38 11.02 -3.86
N PHE A 153 3.18 10.06 -4.32
CA PHE A 153 4.63 10.24 -4.36
C PHE A 153 4.99 11.16 -5.52
N PRO A 154 5.90 12.14 -5.31
CA PRO A 154 6.34 13.02 -6.38
C PRO A 154 7.10 12.23 -7.46
N ASP A 155 6.98 12.66 -8.69
CA ASP A 155 7.72 12.14 -9.83
C ASP A 155 9.01 12.94 -10.12
N GLU A 156 9.73 12.57 -11.16
CA GLU A 156 11.00 13.20 -11.56
C GLU A 156 10.86 14.70 -11.92
N THR A 157 9.65 15.16 -12.20
CA THR A 157 9.38 16.57 -12.53
C THR A 157 9.24 17.45 -11.30
N MET A 158 9.20 16.87 -10.10
CA MET A 158 8.98 17.54 -8.81
C MET A 158 10.21 17.44 -7.87
N PRO A 159 11.40 17.92 -8.26
CA PRO A 159 12.60 17.81 -7.44
C PRO A 159 12.43 18.57 -6.12
N GLY A 160 12.78 17.91 -5.00
CA GLY A 160 12.70 18.50 -3.65
C GLY A 160 11.29 18.43 -3.01
N VAL A 161 10.33 17.79 -3.65
CA VAL A 161 9.01 17.48 -3.08
C VAL A 161 9.04 16.10 -2.46
N ASP A 162 8.60 15.96 -1.21
CA ASP A 162 8.55 14.68 -0.49
C ASP A 162 7.21 13.96 -0.64
N ALA A 163 6.11 14.71 -0.77
CA ALA A 163 4.75 14.18 -0.94
C ALA A 163 3.84 15.25 -1.54
N VAL A 164 2.86 14.82 -2.31
CA VAL A 164 1.76 15.66 -2.80
C VAL A 164 0.48 15.24 -2.08
N ILE A 165 -0.16 16.18 -1.40
CA ILE A 165 -1.34 15.95 -0.56
C ILE A 165 -2.53 16.78 -1.07
N PRO A 166 -3.78 16.43 -0.69
CA PRO A 166 -4.95 17.25 -1.00
C PRO A 166 -4.86 18.65 -0.40
N ASP A 167 -5.56 19.59 -1.00
CA ASP A 167 -5.75 20.91 -0.39
C ASP A 167 -6.79 20.83 0.74
N PHE A 168 -6.35 21.06 1.96
CA PHE A 168 -7.18 20.99 3.16
C PHE A 168 -7.99 22.26 3.43
N THR A 169 -7.87 23.30 2.61
CA THR A 169 -8.52 24.60 2.83
C THR A 169 -10.02 24.46 3.12
N TYR A 170 -10.72 23.64 2.33
CA TYR A 170 -12.15 23.40 2.55
C TYR A 170 -12.45 22.79 3.91
N VAL A 171 -11.67 21.79 4.33
CA VAL A 171 -11.83 21.11 5.62
C VAL A 171 -11.56 22.07 6.78
N LEU A 172 -10.48 22.83 6.69
CA LEU A 172 -10.05 23.77 7.73
C LEU A 172 -11.05 24.93 7.91
N GLN A 173 -11.64 25.42 6.82
CA GLN A 173 -12.68 26.44 6.87
C GLN A 173 -14.01 25.93 7.45
N ASN A 174 -14.26 24.63 7.39
CA ASN A 174 -15.49 24.00 7.87
C ASN A 174 -15.26 23.05 9.06
N ARG A 175 -14.15 23.22 9.79
CA ARG A 175 -13.71 22.29 10.85
C ARG A 175 -14.76 21.93 11.89
N ASP A 176 -15.60 22.91 12.26
CA ASP A 176 -16.64 22.74 13.29
C ASP A 176 -17.82 21.88 12.80
N ARG A 177 -17.91 21.64 11.51
CA ARG A 177 -18.95 20.85 10.83
C ARG A 177 -18.49 19.44 10.51
N VAL A 178 -17.17 19.14 10.55
CA VAL A 178 -16.62 17.82 10.26
C VAL A 178 -16.87 16.88 11.44
N ARG A 179 -17.61 15.80 11.18
CA ARG A 179 -18.06 14.83 12.18
C ARG A 179 -17.16 13.61 12.29
N GLY A 180 -16.36 13.30 11.26
CA GLY A 180 -15.45 12.16 11.27
C GLY A 180 -14.77 11.96 9.93
N ILE A 181 -13.70 11.18 9.96
CA ILE A 181 -12.93 10.72 8.81
C ILE A 181 -13.06 9.21 8.74
N PHE A 182 -13.47 8.70 7.59
CA PHE A 182 -13.71 7.28 7.34
C PHE A 182 -12.68 6.78 6.33
N ILE A 183 -11.89 5.78 6.71
CA ILE A 183 -10.79 5.29 5.88
C ILE A 183 -11.16 3.94 5.28
N THR A 184 -11.15 3.88 3.95
CA THR A 184 -11.48 2.67 3.20
C THR A 184 -10.46 1.57 3.44
N HIS A 185 -9.16 1.89 3.39
CA HIS A 185 -8.06 0.95 3.62
C HIS A 185 -6.72 1.67 3.87
N GLY A 186 -5.67 0.92 4.20
CA GLY A 186 -4.41 1.46 4.70
C GLY A 186 -3.32 1.75 3.66
N HIS A 187 -3.63 1.92 2.36
CA HIS A 187 -2.66 2.32 1.37
C HIS A 187 -2.28 3.81 1.49
N GLU A 188 -1.10 4.16 0.99
CA GLU A 188 -0.54 5.51 1.07
C GLU A 188 -1.42 6.58 0.42
N ASP A 189 -2.02 6.25 -0.69
CA ASP A 189 -2.90 7.10 -1.44
C ASP A 189 -4.30 7.28 -0.82
N HIS A 190 -4.55 6.60 0.33
CA HIS A 190 -5.75 6.74 1.16
C HIS A 190 -5.47 7.26 2.58
N ILE A 191 -4.27 7.05 3.14
CA ILE A 191 -3.93 7.50 4.51
C ILE A 191 -2.75 8.46 4.57
N GLY A 192 -1.98 8.62 3.49
CA GLY A 192 -0.71 9.34 3.50
C GLY A 192 -0.81 10.83 3.81
N GLY A 193 -1.95 11.46 3.54
CA GLY A 193 -2.22 12.86 3.86
C GLY A 193 -2.63 13.10 5.31
N LEU A 194 -3.09 12.07 6.03
CA LEU A 194 -3.60 12.20 7.40
C LEU A 194 -2.59 12.81 8.39
N PRO A 195 -1.29 12.45 8.39
CA PRO A 195 -0.34 13.06 9.31
C PRO A 195 -0.25 14.59 9.15
N TYR A 196 -0.41 15.08 7.93
CA TYR A 196 -0.37 16.52 7.64
C TYR A 196 -1.68 17.20 8.09
N LEU A 197 -2.84 16.61 7.76
CA LEU A 197 -4.14 17.13 8.18
C LEU A 197 -4.26 17.13 9.71
N MET A 198 -3.85 16.04 10.38
CA MET A 198 -3.96 15.88 11.83
C MET A 198 -3.03 16.82 12.64
N ARG A 199 -2.09 17.51 12.01
CA ARG A 199 -1.32 18.58 12.66
C ARG A 199 -2.17 19.83 12.90
N GLU A 200 -3.10 20.12 11.99
CA GLU A 200 -3.87 21.36 11.94
C GLU A 200 -5.31 21.20 12.41
N PHE A 201 -5.83 19.98 12.35
CA PHE A 201 -7.22 19.66 12.63
C PHE A 201 -7.36 18.34 13.38
N ARG A 202 -8.43 18.18 14.13
CA ARG A 202 -8.76 16.93 14.85
C ARG A 202 -10.20 16.55 14.59
N ALA A 203 -10.39 15.28 14.21
CA ALA A 203 -11.69 14.62 14.12
C ALA A 203 -11.49 13.13 14.44
N PRO A 204 -12.52 12.42 14.88
CA PRO A 204 -12.50 10.96 15.02
C PRO A 204 -12.18 10.30 13.68
N ILE A 205 -11.28 9.31 13.69
CA ILE A 205 -10.89 8.53 12.51
C ILE A 205 -11.37 7.11 12.69
N TYR A 206 -12.09 6.59 11.71
CA TYR A 206 -12.67 5.24 11.68
C TYR A 206 -12.05 4.43 10.55
N GLY A 207 -11.59 3.21 10.85
CA GLY A 207 -10.99 2.32 9.84
C GLY A 207 -10.79 0.92 10.37
N GLY A 208 -10.42 -0.02 9.50
CA GLY A 208 -10.12 -1.39 9.86
C GLY A 208 -8.88 -1.53 10.75
N ARG A 209 -8.72 -2.69 11.37
CA ARG A 209 -7.60 -2.98 12.29
C ARG A 209 -6.24 -2.71 11.66
N MET A 210 -6.02 -3.24 10.45
CA MET A 210 -4.76 -3.07 9.73
C MET A 210 -4.53 -1.60 9.38
N THR A 211 -5.57 -0.92 8.91
CA THR A 211 -5.53 0.51 8.56
C THR A 211 -5.14 1.38 9.75
N ILE A 212 -5.80 1.16 10.89
CA ILE A 212 -5.52 1.94 12.12
C ILE A 212 -4.11 1.64 12.64
N GLU A 213 -3.64 0.39 12.57
CA GLU A 213 -2.29 0.07 13.01
C GLU A 213 -1.22 0.73 12.13
N LEU A 214 -1.38 0.70 10.81
CA LEU A 214 -0.48 1.40 9.88
C LEU A 214 -0.52 2.91 10.08
N LEU A 215 -1.70 3.46 10.33
CA LEU A 215 -1.86 4.89 10.58
C LEU A 215 -1.10 5.33 11.84
N LYS A 216 -1.09 4.55 12.92
CA LYS A 216 -0.30 4.84 14.13
C LYS A 216 1.19 5.00 13.80
N TYR A 217 1.78 4.05 13.08
CA TYR A 217 3.18 4.15 12.65
C TYR A 217 3.42 5.41 11.83
N LYS A 218 2.51 5.73 10.92
CA LYS A 218 2.64 6.88 10.02
C LYS A 218 2.50 8.21 10.74
N LEU A 219 1.56 8.33 11.67
CA LEU A 219 1.36 9.53 12.47
C LEU A 219 2.62 9.84 13.30
N ASP A 220 3.18 8.85 13.98
CA ASP A 220 4.33 9.01 14.85
C ASP A 220 5.67 9.12 14.11
N ASP A 221 5.80 8.57 12.90
CA ASP A 221 6.98 8.75 12.04
C ASP A 221 7.11 10.21 11.57
N ARG A 222 5.99 10.85 11.25
CA ARG A 222 5.96 12.26 10.79
C ARG A 222 5.99 13.26 11.94
N VAL A 223 5.28 12.97 13.03
CA VAL A 223 5.22 13.85 14.22
C VAL A 223 5.21 12.95 15.45
N PRO A 224 6.34 12.82 16.15
CA PRO A 224 6.43 11.98 17.34
C PRO A 224 5.35 12.29 18.38
N GLY A 225 4.57 11.29 18.76
CA GLY A 225 3.48 11.41 19.74
C GLY A 225 2.16 11.93 19.17
N LEU A 226 2.03 12.15 17.85
CA LEU A 226 0.79 12.61 17.23
C LEU A 226 -0.36 11.60 17.42
N THR A 227 -0.07 10.31 17.37
CA THR A 227 -1.04 9.24 17.63
C THR A 227 -1.80 9.43 18.94
N LYS A 228 -1.12 9.87 20.03
CA LYS A 228 -1.74 10.07 21.35
C LYS A 228 -2.79 11.18 21.37
N SER A 229 -2.74 12.09 20.41
CA SER A 229 -3.67 13.22 20.29
C SER A 229 -4.77 12.98 19.26
N CYS A 230 -4.76 11.85 18.56
CA CYS A 230 -5.76 11.45 17.58
C CYS A 230 -6.76 10.46 18.19
N GLU A 231 -8.03 10.64 17.89
CA GLU A 231 -9.09 9.72 18.26
C GLU A 231 -9.24 8.68 17.15
N LEU A 232 -8.70 7.47 17.38
CA LEU A 232 -8.62 6.38 16.41
C LEU A 232 -9.57 5.24 16.82
N HIS A 233 -10.49 4.90 15.93
CA HIS A 233 -11.49 3.85 16.15
C HIS A 233 -11.30 2.72 15.16
N VAL A 234 -11.16 1.50 15.68
CA VAL A 234 -11.19 0.28 14.88
C VAL A 234 -12.64 -0.10 14.63
N VAL A 235 -12.98 -0.38 13.36
CA VAL A 235 -14.30 -0.79 12.93
C VAL A 235 -14.21 -2.13 12.20
N GLU A 236 -15.17 -3.01 12.46
CA GLU A 236 -15.25 -4.32 11.81
C GLU A 236 -16.24 -4.28 10.63
N ALA A 237 -16.10 -5.25 9.71
CA ALA A 237 -17.05 -5.42 8.61
C ALA A 237 -18.47 -5.64 9.12
N GLY A 238 -19.45 -4.96 8.51
CA GLY A 238 -20.87 -4.99 8.89
C GLY A 238 -21.27 -3.97 9.94
N GLU A 239 -20.31 -3.34 10.63
CA GLU A 239 -20.61 -2.25 11.57
C GLU A 239 -21.07 -0.98 10.86
N THR A 240 -21.88 -0.20 11.57
CA THR A 240 -22.41 1.06 11.09
C THR A 240 -22.16 2.17 12.11
N ILE A 241 -21.44 3.19 11.68
CA ILE A 241 -21.09 4.35 12.51
C ILE A 241 -22.01 5.52 12.19
N ARG A 242 -22.62 6.10 13.21
CA ARG A 242 -23.38 7.34 13.08
C ARG A 242 -22.48 8.54 13.30
N SER A 243 -22.51 9.49 12.37
CA SER A 243 -21.65 10.67 12.37
C SER A 243 -22.45 11.88 11.87
N GLY A 244 -23.03 12.63 12.81
CA GLY A 244 -24.00 13.67 12.50
C GLY A 244 -25.27 13.09 11.85
N CYS A 245 -25.67 13.65 10.71
CA CYS A 245 -26.79 13.15 9.92
C CYS A 245 -26.46 11.95 9.02
N PHE A 246 -25.18 11.56 8.97
CA PHE A 246 -24.71 10.40 8.21
C PHE A 246 -24.72 9.12 9.02
N SER A 247 -24.90 7.99 8.33
CA SER A 247 -24.73 6.65 8.89
C SER A 247 -23.89 5.83 7.89
N VAL A 248 -22.67 5.49 8.27
CA VAL A 248 -21.67 4.86 7.41
C VAL A 248 -21.53 3.41 7.79
N GLU A 249 -21.92 2.49 6.90
CA GLU A 249 -21.78 1.05 7.04
C GLU A 249 -20.51 0.60 6.33
N PHE A 250 -19.69 -0.20 7.02
CA PHE A 250 -18.43 -0.77 6.53
C PHE A 250 -18.68 -2.14 5.91
N ILE A 251 -18.51 -2.26 4.60
CA ILE A 251 -18.77 -3.48 3.83
C ILE A 251 -17.44 -4.06 3.38
N HIS A 252 -17.19 -5.32 3.74
CA HIS A 252 -15.93 -5.99 3.36
C HIS A 252 -15.75 -6.08 1.85
N VAL A 253 -14.56 -5.70 1.37
CA VAL A 253 -14.12 -5.92 -0.01
C VAL A 253 -12.73 -6.57 -0.03
N ASN A 254 -12.42 -7.29 -1.12
CA ASN A 254 -11.06 -7.79 -1.33
C ASN A 254 -10.21 -6.70 -1.99
N HIS A 255 -9.02 -6.55 -1.49
CA HIS A 255 -7.97 -5.70 -2.08
C HIS A 255 -6.59 -6.30 -1.81
N SER A 256 -5.51 -5.61 -2.17
CA SER A 256 -4.14 -6.09 -1.92
C SER A 256 -3.69 -5.94 -0.46
N ILE A 257 -4.48 -5.29 0.37
CA ILE A 257 -4.27 -5.09 1.81
C ILE A 257 -5.46 -5.65 2.61
N ALA A 258 -5.21 -6.06 3.85
CA ALA A 258 -6.27 -6.54 4.74
C ALA A 258 -7.18 -5.38 5.21
N ASP A 259 -8.43 -5.73 5.57
CA ASP A 259 -9.45 -4.83 6.10
C ASP A 259 -9.75 -3.65 5.17
N ALA A 260 -9.93 -3.94 3.88
CA ALA A 260 -10.45 -2.98 2.93
C ALA A 260 -11.98 -2.96 2.94
N PHE A 261 -12.56 -1.76 2.83
CA PHE A 261 -13.99 -1.53 2.92
C PHE A 261 -14.53 -0.68 1.78
N MET A 262 -15.73 -1.04 1.35
CA MET A 262 -16.68 -0.18 0.65
C MET A 262 -17.62 0.42 1.69
N PHE A 263 -18.05 1.66 1.50
CA PHE A 263 -18.99 2.33 2.39
C PHE A 263 -20.37 2.45 1.79
N ALA A 264 -21.41 2.11 2.58
CA ALA A 264 -22.77 2.57 2.31
C ALA A 264 -23.06 3.75 3.24
N ILE A 265 -23.05 4.95 2.70
CA ILE A 265 -23.24 6.20 3.40
C ILE A 265 -24.72 6.59 3.29
N ARG A 266 -25.49 6.36 4.34
CA ARG A 266 -26.89 6.75 4.38
C ARG A 266 -27.04 8.21 4.79
N THR A 267 -27.84 8.92 4.04
CA THR A 267 -28.19 10.31 4.25
C THR A 267 -29.70 10.47 4.34
N PRO A 268 -30.22 11.62 4.80
CA PRO A 268 -31.67 11.87 4.84
C PRO A 268 -32.37 11.79 3.49
N ILE A 269 -31.66 11.90 2.38
CA ILE A 269 -32.23 11.90 1.02
C ILE A 269 -31.89 10.65 0.19
N GLY A 270 -31.06 9.76 0.68
CA GLY A 270 -30.71 8.51 -0.01
C GLY A 270 -29.34 7.96 0.39
N THR A 271 -29.00 6.82 -0.19
CA THR A 271 -27.75 6.10 0.10
C THR A 271 -26.72 6.40 -0.99
N ILE A 272 -25.50 6.73 -0.58
CA ILE A 272 -24.30 6.77 -1.43
C ILE A 272 -23.53 5.48 -1.20
N MET A 273 -23.09 4.84 -2.29
CA MET A 273 -22.08 3.77 -2.22
C MET A 273 -20.74 4.35 -2.64
N HIS A 274 -19.72 4.25 -1.79
CA HIS A 274 -18.33 4.65 -2.07
C HIS A 274 -17.45 3.42 -2.03
N SER A 275 -16.90 3.02 -3.19
CA SER A 275 -16.27 1.69 -3.31
C SER A 275 -14.95 1.56 -2.56
N GLY A 276 -14.20 2.66 -2.36
CA GLY A 276 -12.77 2.52 -2.14
C GLY A 276 -12.13 1.71 -3.28
N ASP A 277 -10.97 1.14 -3.03
CA ASP A 277 -10.32 0.23 -3.96
C ASP A 277 -10.75 -1.21 -3.69
N PHE A 278 -11.09 -1.94 -4.75
CA PHE A 278 -11.56 -3.31 -4.59
C PHE A 278 -11.17 -4.21 -5.77
N LYS A 279 -11.24 -5.48 -5.50
CA LYS A 279 -11.07 -6.55 -6.48
C LYS A 279 -12.10 -7.64 -6.20
N ILE A 280 -12.76 -8.14 -7.22
CA ILE A 280 -13.62 -9.32 -7.06
C ILE A 280 -12.73 -10.57 -7.14
N ASP A 281 -12.44 -11.16 -5.99
CA ASP A 281 -11.65 -12.39 -5.87
C ASP A 281 -12.46 -13.47 -5.11
N TYR A 282 -12.84 -14.53 -5.81
CA TYR A 282 -13.59 -15.65 -5.23
C TYR A 282 -12.71 -16.67 -4.47
N THR A 283 -11.39 -16.53 -4.57
CA THR A 283 -10.42 -17.43 -3.94
C THR A 283 -9.29 -16.62 -3.27
N PRO A 284 -9.64 -15.68 -2.37
CA PRO A 284 -8.64 -14.86 -1.71
C PRO A 284 -7.66 -15.72 -0.92
N ILE A 285 -6.45 -15.23 -0.70
CA ILE A 285 -5.42 -15.92 0.08
C ILE A 285 -5.75 -15.85 1.56
N ASN A 286 -6.14 -14.68 2.01
CA ASN A 286 -6.50 -14.40 3.40
C ASN A 286 -7.89 -13.79 3.47
N GLY A 287 -8.63 -14.10 4.56
CA GLY A 287 -9.90 -13.50 4.85
C GLY A 287 -11.08 -14.02 4.02
N ALA A 288 -12.17 -13.28 4.10
CA ALA A 288 -13.44 -13.60 3.46
C ALA A 288 -13.47 -13.09 1.98
N ILE A 289 -14.41 -13.63 1.21
CA ILE A 289 -14.77 -13.06 -0.10
C ILE A 289 -15.51 -11.73 0.13
N MET A 290 -15.42 -10.83 -0.85
CA MET A 290 -16.19 -9.57 -0.88
C MET A 290 -17.67 -9.84 -0.60
N ASP A 291 -18.30 -9.01 0.24
CA ASP A 291 -19.70 -9.17 0.62
C ASP A 291 -20.65 -8.69 -0.49
N LEU A 292 -20.65 -9.44 -1.59
CA LEU A 292 -21.53 -9.19 -2.73
C LEU A 292 -23.01 -9.30 -2.37
N GLN A 293 -23.35 -10.12 -1.35
CA GLN A 293 -24.73 -10.28 -0.90
C GLN A 293 -25.24 -8.95 -0.29
N ARG A 294 -24.44 -8.35 0.58
CA ARG A 294 -24.81 -7.06 1.20
C ARG A 294 -24.88 -5.93 0.17
N ILE A 295 -23.93 -5.88 -0.75
CA ILE A 295 -23.92 -4.92 -1.86
C ILE A 295 -25.19 -5.05 -2.71
N ALA A 296 -25.55 -6.27 -3.09
CA ALA A 296 -26.77 -6.53 -3.86
C ALA A 296 -28.05 -6.14 -3.11
N GLN A 297 -28.08 -6.37 -1.79
CA GLN A 297 -29.21 -5.96 -0.95
C GLN A 297 -29.36 -4.43 -0.94
N ILE A 298 -28.28 -3.67 -0.74
CA ILE A 298 -28.29 -2.21 -0.77
C ILE A 298 -28.71 -1.70 -2.15
N GLY A 299 -28.23 -2.36 -3.22
CA GLY A 299 -28.64 -2.05 -4.58
C GLY A 299 -30.16 -2.20 -4.79
N ARG A 300 -30.80 -3.21 -4.16
CA ARG A 300 -32.26 -3.39 -4.20
C ARG A 300 -33.01 -2.33 -3.35
N GLU A 301 -32.42 -1.89 -2.26
CA GLU A 301 -32.98 -0.82 -1.42
C GLU A 301 -32.97 0.53 -2.17
N GLY A 302 -32.05 0.72 -3.11
CA GLY A 302 -31.88 1.90 -3.95
C GLY A 302 -30.65 2.72 -3.56
N VAL A 303 -29.81 3.01 -4.54
CA VAL A 303 -28.59 3.81 -4.42
C VAL A 303 -28.78 5.13 -5.14
N LEU A 304 -28.60 6.24 -4.42
CA LEU A 304 -28.69 7.59 -4.96
C LEU A 304 -27.48 7.91 -5.85
N LEU A 305 -26.28 7.54 -5.38
CA LEU A 305 -25.01 7.78 -6.05
C LEU A 305 -24.07 6.60 -5.79
N PHE A 306 -23.44 6.09 -6.83
CA PHE A 306 -22.35 5.14 -6.74
C PHE A 306 -21.05 5.81 -7.17
N VAL A 307 -20.13 6.00 -6.24
CA VAL A 307 -18.76 6.49 -6.44
C VAL A 307 -17.85 5.26 -6.49
N CYS A 308 -17.40 4.93 -7.69
CA CYS A 308 -16.65 3.70 -7.95
C CYS A 308 -15.26 4.03 -8.47
N GLU A 309 -14.26 3.30 -7.99
CA GLU A 309 -12.95 3.32 -8.59
C GLU A 309 -13.01 2.82 -10.04
N SER A 310 -12.07 3.25 -10.86
CA SER A 310 -12.00 2.91 -12.28
C SER A 310 -10.59 2.50 -12.73
N THR A 311 -9.77 2.05 -11.80
CA THR A 311 -8.44 1.52 -12.08
C THR A 311 -8.54 0.35 -13.05
N ASN A 312 -7.71 0.37 -14.10
CA ASN A 312 -7.71 -0.64 -15.17
C ASN A 312 -9.00 -0.76 -16.00
N ILE A 313 -9.92 0.20 -15.96
CA ILE A 313 -11.18 0.11 -16.71
C ILE A 313 -10.98 -0.02 -18.23
N GLU A 314 -9.85 0.48 -18.74
CA GLU A 314 -9.47 0.39 -20.15
C GLU A 314 -8.72 -0.91 -20.50
N VAL A 315 -8.35 -1.72 -19.49
CA VAL A 315 -7.62 -2.98 -19.68
C VAL A 315 -8.61 -4.11 -19.97
N PRO A 316 -8.61 -4.72 -21.16
CA PRO A 316 -9.52 -5.81 -21.49
C PRO A 316 -9.32 -7.03 -20.59
N GLY A 317 -10.41 -7.67 -20.17
CA GLY A 317 -10.38 -8.92 -19.41
C GLY A 317 -10.82 -8.76 -17.96
N PHE A 318 -10.18 -9.47 -17.06
CA PHE A 318 -10.47 -9.46 -15.62
C PHE A 318 -9.21 -9.67 -14.79
N SER A 319 -9.22 -9.18 -13.55
CA SER A 319 -8.14 -9.40 -12.61
C SER A 319 -8.11 -10.84 -12.14
N LYS A 320 -6.96 -11.50 -12.26
CA LYS A 320 -6.77 -12.87 -11.76
C LYS A 320 -6.76 -12.89 -10.23
N SER A 321 -7.15 -14.04 -9.64
CA SER A 321 -7.01 -14.24 -8.21
C SER A 321 -5.55 -14.11 -7.75
N GLU A 322 -5.35 -13.59 -6.57
CA GLU A 322 -4.03 -13.51 -5.93
C GLU A 322 -3.37 -14.88 -5.75
N ARG A 323 -4.17 -15.96 -5.61
CA ARG A 323 -3.69 -17.34 -5.53
C ARG A 323 -2.81 -17.74 -6.72
N HIS A 324 -3.10 -17.25 -7.91
CA HIS A 324 -2.34 -17.54 -9.13
C HIS A 324 -0.88 -17.10 -9.05
N VAL A 325 -0.63 -15.99 -8.36
CA VAL A 325 0.74 -15.49 -8.14
C VAL A 325 1.52 -16.43 -7.22
N GLY A 326 0.85 -16.97 -6.20
CA GLY A 326 1.45 -17.94 -5.28
C GLY A 326 1.89 -19.23 -5.97
N GLU A 327 1.13 -19.72 -6.95
CA GLU A 327 1.47 -20.88 -7.76
C GLU A 327 2.73 -20.61 -8.58
N SER A 328 2.76 -19.50 -9.33
CA SER A 328 3.93 -19.10 -10.13
C SER A 328 5.17 -18.87 -9.25
N MET A 329 4.99 -18.31 -8.06
CA MET A 329 6.08 -18.09 -7.09
C MET A 329 6.65 -19.41 -6.57
N ALA A 330 5.80 -20.40 -6.29
CA ALA A 330 6.25 -21.71 -5.83
C ALA A 330 7.12 -22.42 -6.87
N ASP A 331 6.82 -22.29 -8.16
CA ASP A 331 7.64 -22.83 -9.25
C ASP A 331 9.00 -22.12 -9.33
N MET A 332 9.02 -20.79 -9.25
CA MET A 332 10.28 -20.02 -9.23
C MET A 332 11.16 -20.39 -8.02
N PHE A 333 10.57 -20.62 -6.84
CA PHE A 333 11.30 -21.00 -5.63
C PHE A 333 11.91 -22.40 -5.74
N LYS A 334 11.23 -23.31 -6.44
CA LYS A 334 11.74 -24.68 -6.72
C LYS A 334 12.97 -24.66 -7.61
N ASP A 335 12.99 -23.79 -8.61
CA ASP A 335 14.03 -23.77 -9.64
C ASP A 335 15.27 -22.97 -9.22
N ALA A 336 15.14 -22.04 -8.26
CA ALA A 336 16.23 -21.20 -7.78
C ALA A 336 17.29 -21.98 -7.01
N LYS A 337 18.57 -21.87 -7.45
CA LYS A 337 19.72 -22.56 -6.86
C LYS A 337 20.46 -21.72 -5.81
N GLY A 338 20.32 -20.40 -5.85
CA GLY A 338 20.94 -19.45 -4.92
C GLY A 338 19.90 -18.78 -4.03
N ARG A 339 20.28 -17.60 -3.51
CA ARG A 339 19.36 -16.75 -2.75
C ARG A 339 18.26 -16.22 -3.67
N ILE A 340 17.10 -15.96 -3.08
CA ILE A 340 15.97 -15.36 -3.78
C ILE A 340 15.71 -13.98 -3.20
N PHE A 341 15.72 -12.96 -4.04
CA PHE A 341 15.29 -11.61 -3.72
C PHE A 341 13.89 -11.41 -4.28
N VAL A 342 12.92 -11.03 -3.43
CA VAL A 342 11.54 -10.73 -3.86
C VAL A 342 11.23 -9.29 -3.55
N ALA A 343 11.12 -8.45 -4.58
CA ALA A 343 10.63 -7.09 -4.44
C ALA A 343 9.11 -7.05 -4.62
N THR A 344 8.41 -6.47 -3.66
CA THR A 344 6.96 -6.35 -3.69
C THR A 344 6.50 -5.10 -2.94
N PHE A 345 5.26 -4.70 -3.12
CA PHE A 345 4.63 -3.68 -2.28
C PHE A 345 4.60 -4.15 -0.83
N SER A 346 5.11 -3.31 0.07
CA SER A 346 5.13 -3.63 1.50
C SER A 346 3.72 -3.85 2.07
N SER A 347 2.72 -3.14 1.54
CA SER A 347 1.32 -3.21 1.96
C SER A 347 0.59 -4.49 1.51
N ASN A 348 1.15 -5.25 0.56
CA ASN A 348 0.50 -6.47 0.08
C ASN A 348 0.74 -7.65 1.03
N VAL A 349 -0.04 -7.69 2.11
CA VAL A 349 0.04 -8.72 3.16
C VAL A 349 -0.21 -10.12 2.60
N SER A 350 -1.13 -10.26 1.63
CA SER A 350 -1.40 -11.54 0.98
C SER A 350 -0.17 -12.06 0.22
N ARG A 351 0.58 -11.18 -0.45
CA ARG A 351 1.81 -11.51 -1.14
C ARG A 351 2.90 -11.92 -0.16
N LEU A 352 3.03 -11.19 0.97
CA LEU A 352 3.96 -11.58 2.04
C LEU A 352 3.64 -12.98 2.55
N GLN A 353 2.37 -13.29 2.83
CA GLN A 353 1.96 -14.63 3.24
C GLN A 353 2.34 -15.71 2.22
N GLN A 354 2.15 -15.44 0.93
CA GLN A 354 2.52 -16.38 -0.14
C GLN A 354 4.03 -16.63 -0.18
N ILE A 355 4.84 -15.58 0.00
CA ILE A 355 6.31 -15.71 0.03
C ILE A 355 6.74 -16.53 1.24
N PHE A 356 6.20 -16.28 2.43
CA PHE A 356 6.47 -17.09 3.62
C PHE A 356 6.10 -18.55 3.41
N THR A 357 4.90 -18.80 2.86
CA THR A 357 4.43 -20.16 2.56
C THR A 357 5.33 -20.90 1.54
N ALA A 358 5.77 -20.19 0.49
CA ALA A 358 6.69 -20.76 -0.51
C ALA A 358 8.08 -21.02 0.11
N ALA A 359 8.60 -20.09 0.91
CA ALA A 359 9.88 -20.26 1.60
C ALA A 359 9.87 -21.49 2.53
N GLU A 360 8.84 -21.62 3.35
CA GLU A 360 8.70 -22.76 4.26
C GLU A 360 8.56 -24.11 3.56
N ARG A 361 7.85 -24.14 2.42
CA ARG A 361 7.70 -25.34 1.58
C ARG A 361 9.05 -25.82 1.03
N HIS A 362 9.95 -24.88 0.74
CA HIS A 362 11.29 -25.18 0.20
C HIS A 362 12.41 -25.11 1.24
N GLY A 363 12.08 -25.07 2.55
CA GLY A 363 13.06 -25.07 3.64
C GLY A 363 13.94 -23.81 3.70
N ARG A 364 13.42 -22.68 3.20
CA ARG A 364 14.16 -21.42 3.15
C ARG A 364 13.80 -20.51 4.34
N LYS A 365 14.77 -19.74 4.81
CA LYS A 365 14.64 -18.67 5.79
C LYS A 365 14.30 -17.37 5.08
N VAL A 366 13.57 -16.48 5.73
CA VAL A 366 13.11 -15.20 5.18
C VAL A 366 13.72 -14.05 5.96
N ALA A 367 14.38 -13.13 5.28
CA ALA A 367 14.79 -11.85 5.84
C ALA A 367 14.02 -10.70 5.18
N LEU A 368 13.75 -9.65 5.94
CA LEU A 368 12.99 -8.48 5.47
C LEU A 368 13.91 -7.26 5.38
N VAL A 369 13.82 -6.50 4.29
CA VAL A 369 14.63 -5.30 4.06
C VAL A 369 13.76 -4.13 3.62
N GLY A 370 13.92 -3.01 4.29
CA GLY A 370 13.17 -1.78 4.06
C GLY A 370 12.28 -1.42 5.24
N ARG A 371 12.29 -0.13 5.64
CA ARG A 371 11.56 0.36 6.82
C ARG A 371 10.05 0.09 6.70
N SER A 372 9.43 0.46 5.58
CA SER A 372 8.01 0.23 5.37
C SER A 372 7.66 -1.27 5.35
N MET A 373 8.54 -2.12 4.79
CA MET A 373 8.37 -3.57 4.80
C MET A 373 8.31 -4.13 6.23
N LEU A 374 9.23 -3.70 7.08
CA LEU A 374 9.28 -4.10 8.49
C LEU A 374 8.05 -3.60 9.26
N ASN A 375 7.64 -2.35 9.07
CA ASN A 375 6.48 -1.77 9.76
C ASN A 375 5.19 -2.51 9.39
N VAL A 376 4.95 -2.73 8.11
CA VAL A 376 3.75 -3.45 7.64
C VAL A 376 3.76 -4.90 8.08
N PHE A 377 4.92 -5.57 7.95
CA PHE A 377 5.05 -6.94 8.42
C PHE A 377 4.77 -7.06 9.92
N ASN A 378 5.33 -6.18 10.74
CA ASN A 378 5.09 -6.20 12.20
C ASN A 378 3.63 -5.95 12.53
N ALA A 379 2.98 -4.97 11.88
CA ALA A 379 1.55 -4.73 12.03
C ALA A 379 0.73 -5.97 11.67
N ALA A 380 0.96 -6.56 10.49
CA ALA A 380 0.24 -7.71 10.00
C ALA A 380 0.47 -8.97 10.87
N ASN A 381 1.72 -9.19 11.30
CA ASN A 381 2.08 -10.32 12.18
C ASN A 381 1.45 -10.19 13.56
N ASN A 382 1.46 -8.99 14.17
CA ASN A 382 0.87 -8.73 15.47
C ASN A 382 -0.66 -8.89 15.46
N LEU A 383 -1.29 -8.56 14.34
CA LEU A 383 -2.73 -8.73 14.12
C LEU A 383 -3.12 -10.13 13.68
N GLY A 384 -2.14 -11.03 13.44
CA GLY A 384 -2.39 -12.43 13.07
C GLY A 384 -2.72 -12.65 11.58
N TYR A 385 -2.47 -11.65 10.72
CA TYR A 385 -2.67 -11.78 9.27
C TYR A 385 -1.57 -12.57 8.57
N ILE A 386 -0.39 -12.71 9.21
CA ILE A 386 0.72 -13.52 8.71
C ILE A 386 0.91 -14.74 9.60
N GLN A 387 0.83 -15.91 8.97
CA GLN A 387 1.10 -17.19 9.60
C GLN A 387 2.43 -17.73 9.10
N LYS A 388 3.34 -17.99 10.02
CA LYS A 388 4.68 -18.51 9.73
C LYS A 388 5.18 -19.39 10.87
N LYS A 389 6.10 -20.29 10.58
CA LYS A 389 6.82 -21.04 11.61
C LYS A 389 7.72 -20.10 12.41
N PRO A 390 7.99 -20.40 13.69
CA PRO A 390 8.77 -19.52 14.56
C PRO A 390 10.17 -19.20 14.03
N ASP A 391 10.80 -20.15 13.35
CA ASP A 391 12.19 -20.09 12.88
C ASP A 391 12.33 -19.70 11.40
N THR A 392 11.24 -19.36 10.70
CA THR A 392 11.28 -18.97 9.29
C THR A 392 11.85 -17.57 9.11
N LEU A 393 11.50 -16.62 9.96
CA LEU A 393 11.99 -15.24 9.91
C LEU A 393 13.34 -15.15 10.62
N ILE A 394 14.31 -14.51 9.94
CA ILE A 394 15.65 -14.21 10.46
C ILE A 394 15.96 -12.71 10.26
N GLU A 395 16.88 -12.20 11.05
CA GLU A 395 17.43 -10.86 10.84
C GLU A 395 18.33 -10.83 9.60
N ILE A 396 18.37 -9.68 8.91
CA ILE A 396 19.19 -9.52 7.70
C ILE A 396 20.68 -9.80 7.98
N SER A 397 21.18 -9.45 9.16
CA SER A 397 22.56 -9.74 9.62
C SER A 397 22.87 -11.23 9.79
N GLN A 398 21.86 -12.10 9.81
CA GLN A 398 22.01 -13.55 9.96
C GLN A 398 22.02 -14.29 8.62
N VAL A 399 21.79 -13.58 7.50
CA VAL A 399 21.65 -14.19 6.17
C VAL A 399 22.87 -15.03 5.80
N ASP A 400 24.07 -14.56 6.10
CA ASP A 400 25.33 -15.24 5.77
C ASP A 400 25.59 -16.51 6.62
N ASN A 401 24.77 -16.75 7.65
CA ASN A 401 24.85 -17.99 8.45
C ASN A 401 24.12 -19.16 7.79
N TYR A 402 23.45 -18.95 6.67
CA TYR A 402 22.67 -19.95 5.95
C TYR A 402 23.23 -20.17 4.53
N PRO A 403 23.17 -21.40 4.00
CA PRO A 403 23.49 -21.66 2.60
C PRO A 403 22.61 -20.80 1.67
N PRO A 404 23.16 -20.31 0.54
CA PRO A 404 22.40 -19.44 -0.39
C PRO A 404 21.04 -20.01 -0.81
N GLU A 405 20.97 -21.31 -1.05
CA GLU A 405 19.74 -22.01 -1.43
C GLU A 405 18.67 -22.05 -0.32
N GLN A 406 19.01 -21.65 0.91
CA GLN A 406 18.10 -21.59 2.04
C GLN A 406 17.66 -20.17 2.39
N VAL A 407 17.96 -19.16 1.56
CA VAL A 407 17.70 -17.76 1.88
C VAL A 407 16.72 -17.12 0.90
N VAL A 408 15.79 -16.36 1.44
CA VAL A 408 14.87 -15.46 0.73
C VAL A 408 14.94 -14.08 1.38
N ILE A 409 15.14 -13.04 0.57
CA ILE A 409 15.13 -11.65 1.02
C ILE A 409 13.92 -10.95 0.41
N ILE A 410 13.02 -10.45 1.25
CA ILE A 410 11.88 -9.64 0.80
C ILE A 410 12.25 -8.17 0.95
N SER A 411 12.11 -7.39 -0.12
CA SER A 411 12.51 -5.99 -0.15
C SER A 411 11.42 -5.07 -0.71
N THR A 412 11.53 -3.79 -0.38
CA THR A 412 10.86 -2.70 -1.09
C THR A 412 11.60 -2.41 -2.40
N GLY A 413 10.99 -1.62 -3.29
CA GLY A 413 11.63 -1.21 -4.55
C GLY A 413 11.03 -1.88 -5.77
N SER A 414 9.81 -2.41 -5.66
CA SER A 414 9.10 -3.01 -6.79
C SER A 414 8.62 -1.99 -7.83
N GLN A 415 8.74 -0.70 -7.57
CA GLN A 415 8.39 0.39 -8.47
C GLN A 415 9.61 1.20 -8.95
N GLY A 416 10.82 0.68 -8.72
CA GLY A 416 12.06 1.33 -9.16
C GLY A 416 12.42 2.60 -8.36
N GLU A 417 11.84 2.78 -7.18
CA GLU A 417 12.07 3.97 -6.35
C GLU A 417 13.57 4.12 -6.00
N PRO A 418 14.19 5.29 -6.23
CA PRO A 418 15.64 5.46 -6.12
C PRO A 418 16.22 5.15 -4.73
N MET A 419 15.44 5.40 -3.67
CA MET A 419 15.88 5.18 -2.28
C MET A 419 15.39 3.86 -1.69
N SER A 420 14.76 3.02 -2.49
CA SER A 420 14.24 1.72 -2.03
C SER A 420 15.35 0.73 -1.68
N ALA A 421 14.96 -0.33 -0.96
CA ALA A 421 15.91 -1.36 -0.56
C ALA A 421 16.51 -2.08 -1.78
N LEU A 422 15.68 -2.50 -2.76
CA LEU A 422 16.16 -3.20 -3.95
C LEU A 422 17.11 -2.33 -4.77
N THR A 423 16.77 -1.06 -5.02
CA THR A 423 17.62 -0.14 -5.78
C THR A 423 18.99 0.01 -5.10
N ARG A 424 19.01 0.19 -3.77
CA ARG A 424 20.26 0.29 -3.02
C ARG A 424 21.08 -1.01 -3.05
N ILE A 425 20.43 -2.16 -3.01
CA ILE A 425 21.07 -3.48 -3.14
C ILE A 425 21.66 -3.64 -4.55
N ALA A 426 20.90 -3.31 -5.59
CA ALA A 426 21.32 -3.43 -6.99
C ALA A 426 22.53 -2.55 -7.34
N PHE A 427 22.66 -1.39 -6.71
CA PHE A 427 23.80 -0.48 -6.88
C PHE A 427 24.91 -0.66 -5.82
N SER A 428 24.91 -1.76 -5.07
CA SER A 428 25.87 -2.05 -3.98
C SER A 428 25.97 -0.93 -2.92
N ASN A 429 24.88 -0.21 -2.71
CA ASN A 429 24.75 0.89 -1.73
C ASN A 429 24.05 0.45 -0.44
N HIS A 430 23.66 -0.83 -0.34
CA HIS A 430 23.07 -1.38 0.89
C HIS A 430 24.18 -1.82 1.84
N ARG A 431 24.00 -1.56 3.16
CA ARG A 431 25.08 -1.75 4.15
C ARG A 431 25.34 -3.22 4.49
N GLU A 432 24.32 -4.07 4.36
CA GLU A 432 24.34 -5.43 4.92
C GLU A 432 24.22 -6.52 3.85
N ILE A 433 23.80 -6.18 2.62
CA ILE A 433 23.57 -7.18 1.60
C ILE A 433 23.80 -6.63 0.19
N GLU A 434 24.33 -7.49 -0.69
CA GLU A 434 24.60 -7.26 -2.10
C GLU A 434 24.07 -8.43 -2.93
N ILE A 435 23.70 -8.17 -4.19
CA ILE A 435 23.36 -9.22 -5.16
C ILE A 435 24.67 -9.91 -5.61
N GLN A 436 24.65 -11.24 -5.64
CA GLN A 436 25.78 -12.06 -6.04
C GLN A 436 25.43 -12.91 -7.28
N PRO A 437 26.45 -13.35 -8.04
CA PRO A 437 26.23 -14.30 -9.12
C PRO A 437 25.52 -15.58 -8.62
N GLY A 438 24.44 -15.97 -9.30
CA GLY A 438 23.62 -17.11 -8.91
C GLY A 438 22.37 -16.76 -8.10
N ASP A 439 22.23 -15.51 -7.65
CA ASP A 439 21.00 -15.03 -7.01
C ASP A 439 19.85 -14.92 -8.03
N THR A 440 18.64 -15.14 -7.56
CA THR A 440 17.40 -14.96 -8.33
C THR A 440 16.67 -13.72 -7.83
N VAL A 441 16.36 -12.78 -8.72
CA VAL A 441 15.58 -11.59 -8.40
C VAL A 441 14.19 -11.69 -9.01
N ILE A 442 13.17 -11.56 -8.17
CA ILE A 442 11.75 -11.62 -8.54
C ILE A 442 11.12 -10.25 -8.25
N ILE A 443 10.68 -9.53 -9.27
CA ILE A 443 9.86 -8.33 -9.10
C ILE A 443 8.40 -8.77 -9.14
N SER A 444 7.77 -8.78 -7.98
CA SER A 444 6.40 -9.28 -7.79
C SER A 444 5.41 -8.13 -7.63
N ALA A 445 5.36 -7.28 -8.64
CA ALA A 445 4.47 -6.13 -8.76
C ALA A 445 4.23 -5.80 -10.23
N THR A 446 3.09 -5.17 -10.52
CA THR A 446 2.85 -4.51 -11.81
C THR A 446 3.26 -3.05 -11.67
N PRO A 447 3.91 -2.44 -12.67
CA PRO A 447 4.20 -1.01 -12.67
C PRO A 447 2.93 -0.20 -12.44
N ILE A 448 2.98 0.75 -11.54
CA ILE A 448 1.98 1.82 -11.45
C ILE A 448 2.16 2.71 -12.67
N PRO A 449 1.09 3.19 -13.33
CA PRO A 449 1.22 4.09 -14.46
C PRO A 449 2.18 5.26 -14.16
N GLY A 450 3.20 5.42 -15.00
CA GLY A 450 4.29 6.38 -14.82
C GLY A 450 5.60 5.80 -14.28
N ASN A 451 5.58 4.58 -13.71
CA ASN A 451 6.77 3.90 -13.16
C ASN A 451 7.36 2.83 -14.09
N GLU A 452 6.94 2.76 -15.36
CA GLU A 452 7.40 1.75 -16.31
C GLU A 452 8.89 1.88 -16.65
N LYS A 453 9.43 3.13 -16.64
CA LYS A 453 10.84 3.38 -16.94
C LYS A 453 11.77 3.06 -15.78
N PRO A 454 11.46 3.41 -14.52
CA PRO A 454 12.30 3.11 -13.36
C PRO A 454 12.44 1.61 -13.05
N ILE A 455 11.44 0.78 -13.42
CA ILE A 455 11.46 -0.68 -13.24
C ILE A 455 12.21 -1.37 -14.37
#